data_ae2d4d723a55a94bc0c446f27d790761
#
_entry.id   ae2d4d723a55a94bc0c446f27d790761
#
_cell.length_a   1.000
_cell.length_b   1.000
_cell.length_c   1.000
_cell.angle_alpha   90.00
_cell.angle_beta   90.00
_cell.angle_gamma   90.00
#
_symmetry.space_group_name_H-M   'P 1'
#
loop_
_entity.id
_entity.type
_entity.pdbx_description
1 polymer ?
#
loop_
_entity_poly.entity_id
_entity_poly.type
_entity_poly.pdbx_seq_one_letter_code
_entity_poly.pdbx_strand_id
1 'polypeptide(L)'
;MKLKLPLYLLCLFCISCEQGDIEIFDARPMFSSDLHGQWILVNYWADWCPPCIKEIPEINSFASKHPEVIVLAFNFDRLAAEDLRPQIKKFGIKYPSLITHPKGLWGIATPTTLPATYFISPGGEIAFTSLKPQDEKSLSLIYDSLKKGG
;
A
#
# COMPACT_ATOMS: atom_id res chain seq x y z
N MET A 1 -67.99 -9.62 -2.73
CA MET A 1 -66.95 -8.80 -3.41
C MET A 1 -65.64 -9.03 -2.63
N LYS A 2 -64.73 -9.93 -3.17
CA LYS A 2 -63.51 -10.33 -2.47
C LYS A 2 -62.36 -9.45 -3.03
N LEU A 3 -61.88 -8.54 -2.18
CA LEU A 3 -60.78 -7.65 -2.48
C LEU A 3 -59.46 -8.47 -2.38
N LYS A 4 -58.83 -8.77 -3.51
CA LYS A 4 -57.49 -9.40 -3.56
C LYS A 4 -56.45 -8.28 -3.44
N LEU A 5 -55.85 -8.17 -2.28
CA LEU A 5 -54.69 -7.30 -2.05
C LEU A 5 -53.45 -7.95 -2.66
N PRO A 6 -52.75 -7.32 -3.63
CA PRO A 6 -51.49 -7.86 -4.14
C PRO A 6 -50.40 -7.71 -3.10
N LEU A 7 -49.83 -8.81 -2.70
CA LEU A 7 -48.66 -8.89 -1.84
C LEU A 7 -47.43 -8.39 -2.64
N TYR A 8 -47.11 -7.10 -2.52
CA TYR A 8 -45.84 -6.53 -3.01
C TYR A 8 -44.70 -7.10 -2.16
N LEU A 9 -44.01 -8.10 -2.73
CA LEU A 9 -42.78 -8.64 -2.19
C LEU A 9 -41.69 -7.57 -2.35
N LEU A 10 -41.51 -6.74 -1.33
CA LEU A 10 -40.44 -5.75 -1.26
C LEU A 10 -39.11 -6.49 -1.08
N CYS A 11 -38.45 -6.81 -2.20
CA CYS A 11 -37.05 -7.25 -2.18
C CYS A 11 -36.17 -6.12 -1.65
N LEU A 12 -35.93 -6.11 -0.35
CA LEU A 12 -34.84 -5.37 0.27
C LEU A 12 -33.52 -5.96 -0.26
N PHE A 13 -32.99 -5.36 -1.31
CA PHE A 13 -31.59 -5.53 -1.70
C PHE A 13 -30.75 -4.95 -0.56
N CYS A 14 -30.33 -5.79 0.38
CA CYS A 14 -29.23 -5.46 1.26
C CYS A 14 -28.00 -5.30 0.40
N ILE A 15 -27.67 -4.06 0.02
CA ILE A 15 -26.35 -3.71 -0.50
C ILE A 15 -25.40 -3.87 0.67
N SER A 16 -24.86 -5.08 0.82
CA SER A 16 -23.71 -5.32 1.69
C SER A 16 -22.56 -4.52 1.09
N CYS A 17 -22.24 -3.39 1.72
CA CYS A 17 -21.04 -2.65 1.42
C CYS A 17 -19.89 -3.51 1.96
N GLU A 18 -19.27 -4.33 1.11
CA GLU A 18 -18.01 -5.01 1.46
C GLU A 18 -16.97 -3.94 1.77
N GLN A 19 -16.62 -3.83 3.03
CA GLN A 19 -15.55 -2.95 3.48
C GLN A 19 -14.22 -3.71 3.29
N GLY A 20 -13.29 -3.13 2.50
CA GLY A 20 -11.94 -3.69 2.36
C GLY A 20 -11.25 -3.83 3.73
N ASP A 21 -10.35 -4.80 3.83
CA ASP A 21 -9.60 -5.14 5.05
C ASP A 21 -8.26 -4.39 5.16
N ILE A 22 -7.88 -3.64 4.10
CA ILE A 22 -6.68 -2.81 4.04
C ILE A 22 -7.08 -1.34 3.92
N GLU A 23 -6.80 -0.58 4.95
CA GLU A 23 -7.07 0.84 4.98
C GLU A 23 -5.94 1.62 4.27
N ILE A 24 -6.33 2.43 3.29
CA ILE A 24 -5.45 3.32 2.52
C ILE A 24 -5.82 4.77 2.85
N PHE A 25 -4.82 5.58 3.12
CA PHE A 25 -5.01 7.00 3.39
C PHE A 25 -5.68 7.70 2.20
N ASP A 26 -6.78 8.41 2.48
CA ASP A 26 -7.52 9.26 1.52
C ASP A 26 -7.98 8.53 0.23
N ALA A 27 -8.11 7.21 0.30
CA ALA A 27 -8.58 6.37 -0.79
C ALA A 27 -9.58 5.32 -0.30
N ARG A 28 -10.19 4.59 -1.25
CA ARG A 28 -11.02 3.45 -0.89
C ARG A 28 -10.14 2.37 -0.25
N PRO A 29 -10.63 1.69 0.79
CA PRO A 29 -9.97 0.50 1.30
C PRO A 29 -9.77 -0.54 0.18
N MET A 30 -8.65 -1.25 0.23
CA MET A 30 -8.36 -2.39 -0.65
C MET A 30 -8.74 -3.69 0.05
N PHE A 31 -8.93 -4.75 -0.73
CA PHE A 31 -9.01 -6.10 -0.18
C PHE A 31 -7.64 -6.75 -0.24
N SER A 32 -7.29 -7.54 0.77
CA SER A 32 -6.07 -8.34 0.75
C SER A 32 -6.03 -9.30 -0.45
N SER A 33 -7.21 -9.75 -0.91
CA SER A 33 -7.35 -10.53 -2.14
C SER A 33 -6.86 -9.82 -3.40
N ASP A 34 -6.97 -8.48 -3.47
CA ASP A 34 -6.53 -7.69 -4.62
C ASP A 34 -5.00 -7.63 -4.74
N LEU A 35 -4.31 -7.94 -3.65
CA LEU A 35 -2.84 -7.97 -3.58
C LEU A 35 -2.25 -9.31 -4.00
N HIS A 36 -3.06 -10.38 -4.03
CA HIS A 36 -2.60 -11.70 -4.47
C HIS A 36 -2.20 -11.68 -5.95
N GLY A 37 -1.07 -12.31 -6.25
CA GLY A 37 -0.55 -12.35 -7.61
C GLY A 37 0.16 -11.09 -8.06
N GLN A 38 0.29 -10.07 -7.20
CA GLN A 38 0.93 -8.80 -7.50
C GLN A 38 2.29 -8.67 -6.78
N TRP A 39 3.25 -8.05 -7.46
CA TRP A 39 4.43 -7.55 -6.78
C TRP A 39 4.09 -6.28 -6.02
N ILE A 40 4.57 -6.18 -4.78
CA ILE A 40 4.31 -5.03 -3.92
C ILE A 40 5.64 -4.47 -3.41
N LEU A 41 5.78 -3.16 -3.42
CA LEU A 41 6.85 -2.45 -2.75
C LEU A 41 6.28 -1.68 -1.56
N VAL A 42 6.78 -1.95 -0.36
CA VAL A 42 6.42 -1.20 0.86
C VAL A 42 7.61 -0.37 1.29
N ASN A 43 7.42 0.95 1.34
CA ASN A 43 8.44 1.91 1.79
C ASN A 43 8.06 2.50 3.15
N TYR A 44 8.90 2.25 4.16
CA TYR A 44 8.79 2.88 5.48
C TYR A 44 9.54 4.20 5.50
N TRP A 45 8.87 5.27 5.89
CA TRP A 45 9.42 6.61 5.94
C TRP A 45 8.95 7.38 7.18
N ALA A 46 9.64 8.49 7.50
CA ALA A 46 9.22 9.47 8.51
C ALA A 46 9.70 10.87 8.09
N ASP A 47 9.05 11.92 8.59
CA ASP A 47 9.38 13.32 8.27
C ASP A 47 10.72 13.77 8.88
N TRP A 48 11.12 13.17 10.00
CA TRP A 48 12.40 13.39 10.65
C TRP A 48 13.55 12.55 10.05
N CYS A 49 13.32 11.80 8.98
CA CYS A 49 14.31 10.96 8.30
C CYS A 49 14.78 11.61 7.00
N PRO A 50 15.87 12.41 6.97
CA PRO A 50 16.34 13.10 5.78
C PRO A 50 16.63 12.16 4.59
N PRO A 51 17.25 10.96 4.77
CA PRO A 51 17.44 10.06 3.65
C PRO A 51 16.13 9.49 3.09
N CYS A 52 15.08 9.30 3.93
CA CYS A 52 13.75 8.90 3.44
C CYS A 52 13.16 9.97 2.50
N ILE A 53 13.28 11.24 2.88
CA ILE A 53 12.75 12.36 2.09
C ILE A 53 13.46 12.45 0.73
N LYS A 54 14.75 12.17 0.68
CA LYS A 54 15.54 12.14 -0.57
C LYS A 54 15.15 10.96 -1.46
N GLU A 55 14.71 9.85 -0.91
CA GLU A 55 14.30 8.64 -1.61
C GLU A 55 12.92 8.77 -2.26
N ILE A 56 12.01 9.58 -1.71
CA ILE A 56 10.62 9.73 -2.20
C ILE A 56 10.53 10.02 -3.70
N PRO A 57 11.28 10.97 -4.30
CA PRO A 57 11.25 11.20 -5.75
C PRO A 57 11.67 9.98 -6.57
N GLU A 58 12.60 9.20 -6.08
CA GLU A 58 13.09 7.98 -6.71
C GLU A 58 12.02 6.87 -6.72
N ILE A 59 11.32 6.72 -5.59
CA ILE A 59 10.20 5.79 -5.50
C ILE A 59 9.02 6.24 -6.36
N ASN A 60 8.72 7.55 -6.42
CA ASN A 60 7.72 8.08 -7.35
C ASN A 60 8.08 7.73 -8.81
N SER A 61 9.35 7.85 -9.18
CA SER A 61 9.85 7.50 -10.52
C SER A 61 9.71 6.00 -10.78
N PHE A 62 10.10 5.16 -9.82
CA PHE A 62 9.94 3.71 -9.90
C PHE A 62 8.46 3.32 -10.08
N ALA A 63 7.55 3.86 -9.25
CA ALA A 63 6.12 3.59 -9.35
C ALA A 63 5.54 3.98 -10.72
N SER A 64 6.02 5.09 -11.30
CA SER A 64 5.60 5.53 -12.63
C SER A 64 6.10 4.62 -13.75
N LYS A 65 7.30 4.06 -13.62
CA LYS A 65 7.93 3.17 -14.61
C LYS A 65 7.43 1.73 -14.54
N HIS A 66 6.99 1.31 -13.35
CA HIS A 66 6.54 -0.05 -13.05
C HIS A 66 5.08 -0.05 -12.55
N PRO A 67 4.10 0.36 -13.40
CA PRO A 67 2.70 0.42 -13.01
C PRO A 67 2.09 -0.95 -12.64
N GLU A 68 2.77 -2.03 -12.98
CA GLU A 68 2.43 -3.40 -12.57
C GLU A 68 2.84 -3.74 -11.13
N VAL A 69 3.61 -2.88 -10.46
CA VAL A 69 4.01 -3.04 -9.06
C VAL A 69 3.14 -2.14 -8.18
N ILE A 70 2.51 -2.71 -7.18
CA ILE A 70 1.77 -1.93 -6.18
C ILE A 70 2.79 -1.30 -5.22
N VAL A 71 2.98 0.02 -5.31
CA VAL A 71 3.89 0.75 -4.43
C VAL A 71 3.09 1.41 -3.31
N LEU A 72 3.49 1.17 -2.05
CA LEU A 72 2.79 1.61 -0.85
C LEU A 72 3.77 2.31 0.10
N ALA A 73 3.42 3.50 0.56
CA ALA A 73 4.10 4.16 1.66
C ALA A 73 3.56 3.66 3.00
N PHE A 74 4.39 3.61 4.03
CA PHE A 74 3.94 3.45 5.41
C PHE A 74 4.69 4.43 6.30
N ASN A 75 3.96 5.31 6.98
CA ASN A 75 4.56 6.24 7.93
C ASN A 75 4.97 5.50 9.21
N PHE A 76 6.25 5.59 9.56
CA PHE A 76 6.84 4.89 10.71
C PHE A 76 6.16 5.27 12.03
N ASP A 77 5.81 6.55 12.20
CA ASP A 77 5.19 7.08 13.43
C ASP A 77 3.69 6.78 13.50
N ARG A 78 3.12 6.22 12.41
CA ARG A 78 1.69 5.87 12.31
C ARG A 78 0.78 7.07 12.60
N LEU A 79 1.08 8.18 11.97
CA LEU A 79 0.36 9.43 12.13
C LEU A 79 -1.12 9.26 11.79
N ALA A 80 -1.98 9.96 12.51
CA ALA A 80 -3.37 10.12 12.16
C ALA A 80 -3.53 10.84 10.81
N ALA A 81 -4.67 10.69 10.16
CA ALA A 81 -4.90 11.20 8.80
C ALA A 81 -4.69 12.72 8.69
N GLU A 82 -5.09 13.49 9.71
CA GLU A 82 -4.92 14.94 9.77
C GLU A 82 -3.47 15.38 9.78
N ASP A 83 -2.58 14.62 10.43
CA ASP A 83 -1.14 14.91 10.53
C ASP A 83 -0.37 14.34 9.32
N LEU A 84 -0.84 13.21 8.77
CA LEU A 84 -0.22 12.55 7.62
C LEU A 84 -0.42 13.34 6.32
N ARG A 85 -1.61 13.93 6.11
CA ARG A 85 -1.97 14.68 4.90
C ARG A 85 -1.00 15.81 4.56
N PRO A 86 -0.67 16.73 5.48
CA PRO A 86 0.28 17.81 5.17
C PRO A 86 1.68 17.27 4.86
N GLN A 87 2.11 16.16 5.46
CA GLN A 87 3.41 15.56 5.20
C GLN A 87 3.48 14.91 3.81
N ILE A 88 2.48 14.13 3.41
CA ILE A 88 2.38 13.55 2.06
C ILE A 88 2.50 14.67 1.00
N LYS A 89 1.75 15.75 1.20
CA LYS A 89 1.79 16.91 0.29
C LYS A 89 3.15 17.60 0.30
N LYS A 90 3.71 17.87 1.48
CA LYS A 90 5.00 18.56 1.68
C LYS A 90 6.14 17.81 0.98
N PHE A 91 6.18 16.49 1.09
CA PHE A 91 7.27 15.67 0.56
C PHE A 91 6.98 15.12 -0.84
N GLY A 92 5.79 15.38 -1.38
CA GLY A 92 5.43 15.01 -2.75
C GLY A 92 5.31 13.52 -2.97
N ILE A 93 4.81 12.76 -1.98
CA ILE A 93 4.54 11.33 -2.11
C ILE A 93 3.36 11.16 -3.06
N LYS A 94 3.56 10.42 -4.17
CA LYS A 94 2.55 10.23 -5.24
C LYS A 94 1.96 8.82 -5.29
N TYR A 95 2.43 7.91 -4.45
CA TYR A 95 1.93 6.55 -4.31
C TYR A 95 1.09 6.43 -3.03
N PRO A 96 0.13 5.47 -2.99
CA PRO A 96 -0.77 5.32 -1.86
C PRO A 96 -0.05 5.08 -0.53
N SER A 97 -0.62 5.63 0.56
CA SER A 97 -0.11 5.41 1.91
C SER A 97 -1.00 4.44 2.66
N LEU A 98 -0.43 3.37 3.18
CA LEU A 98 -1.08 2.42 4.07
C LEU A 98 -1.36 3.07 5.43
N ILE A 99 -2.56 2.80 5.96
CA ILE A 99 -2.91 2.99 7.37
C ILE A 99 -2.83 1.65 8.08
N THR A 100 -3.33 0.57 7.46
CA THR A 100 -3.17 -0.80 7.97
C THR A 100 -1.70 -1.16 8.13
N HIS A 101 -1.32 -1.68 9.31
CA HIS A 101 0.08 -1.98 9.61
C HIS A 101 0.60 -3.16 8.78
N PRO A 102 1.75 -3.02 8.07
CA PRO A 102 2.33 -4.07 7.21
C PRO A 102 2.64 -5.39 7.93
N LYS A 103 2.83 -5.37 9.24
CA LYS A 103 3.04 -6.59 10.05
C LYS A 103 1.86 -7.55 9.96
N GLY A 104 0.63 -7.03 9.97
CA GLY A 104 -0.58 -7.86 9.86
C GLY A 104 -0.76 -8.47 8.48
N LEU A 105 -0.27 -7.80 7.44
CA LEU A 105 -0.44 -8.20 6.05
C LEU A 105 0.66 -9.19 5.60
N TRP A 106 1.92 -8.89 5.92
CA TRP A 106 3.08 -9.62 5.39
C TRP A 106 4.10 -10.03 6.45
N GLY A 107 3.77 -9.92 7.74
CA GLY A 107 4.70 -10.25 8.82
C GLY A 107 5.90 -9.30 8.94
N ILE A 108 5.88 -8.15 8.24
CA ILE A 108 6.98 -7.18 8.28
C ILE A 108 7.10 -6.62 9.71
N ALA A 109 8.18 -6.98 10.39
CA ALA A 109 8.50 -6.37 11.68
C ALA A 109 8.81 -4.88 11.49
N THR A 110 8.49 -4.06 12.49
CA THR A 110 8.88 -2.64 12.48
C THR A 110 10.39 -2.54 12.30
N PRO A 111 10.88 -1.84 11.24
CA PRO A 111 12.31 -1.76 10.98
C PRO A 111 13.03 -0.99 12.10
N THR A 112 14.27 -1.37 12.38
CA THR A 112 15.11 -0.71 13.40
C THR A 112 15.81 0.54 12.88
N THR A 113 15.84 0.72 11.55
CA THR A 113 16.45 1.88 10.88
C THR A 113 15.57 2.30 9.70
N LEU A 114 15.66 3.58 9.32
CA LEU A 114 14.99 4.15 8.15
C LEU A 114 16.02 4.78 7.19
N PRO A 115 15.70 4.82 5.87
CA PRO A 115 14.52 4.24 5.24
C PRO A 115 14.57 2.71 5.23
N ALA A 116 13.39 2.09 5.09
CA ALA A 116 13.32 0.65 4.90
C ALA A 116 12.35 0.33 3.75
N THR A 117 12.84 -0.49 2.81
CA THR A 117 12.08 -0.88 1.62
C THR A 117 12.00 -2.39 1.53
N TYR A 118 10.78 -2.88 1.30
CA TYR A 118 10.48 -4.30 1.18
C TYR A 118 9.84 -4.57 -0.17
N PHE A 119 10.30 -5.61 -0.88
CA PHE A 119 9.54 -6.20 -1.98
C PHE A 119 8.83 -7.44 -1.48
N ILE A 120 7.55 -7.53 -1.78
CA ILE A 120 6.68 -8.67 -1.47
C ILE A 120 6.37 -9.37 -2.79
N SER A 121 6.58 -10.68 -2.82
CA SER A 121 6.30 -11.53 -3.98
C SER A 121 4.79 -11.66 -4.24
N PRO A 122 4.38 -12.12 -5.44
CA PRO A 122 2.99 -12.46 -5.73
C PRO A 122 2.39 -13.50 -4.77
N GLY A 123 3.21 -14.31 -4.12
CA GLY A 123 2.81 -15.25 -3.07
C GLY A 123 2.61 -14.62 -1.69
N GLY A 124 2.87 -13.31 -1.52
CA GLY A 124 2.72 -12.62 -0.24
C GLY A 124 3.94 -12.74 0.69
N GLU A 125 5.07 -13.24 0.20
CA GLU A 125 6.29 -13.41 0.98
C GLU A 125 7.26 -12.24 0.79
N ILE A 126 8.04 -11.90 1.82
CA ILE A 126 9.10 -10.90 1.72
C ILE A 126 10.21 -11.47 0.84
N ALA A 127 10.30 -10.97 -0.41
CA ALA A 127 11.31 -11.39 -1.39
C ALA A 127 12.62 -10.60 -1.26
N PHE A 128 12.56 -9.37 -0.76
CA PHE A 128 13.74 -8.51 -0.59
C PHE A 128 13.51 -7.48 0.52
N THR A 129 14.59 -7.15 1.21
CA THR A 129 14.60 -6.09 2.24
C THR A 129 15.84 -5.21 2.06
N SER A 130 15.64 -3.89 2.07
CA SER A 130 16.72 -2.92 2.19
C SER A 130 16.49 -2.00 3.38
N LEU A 131 17.55 -1.78 4.15
CA LEU A 131 17.60 -0.78 5.23
C LEU A 131 18.53 0.39 4.85
N LYS A 132 18.59 0.71 3.57
CA LYS A 132 19.38 1.80 2.99
C LYS A 132 18.52 2.58 2.01
N PRO A 133 18.82 3.87 1.78
CA PRO A 133 18.19 4.63 0.70
C PRO A 133 18.39 3.93 -0.65
N GLN A 134 17.35 3.93 -1.48
CA GLN A 134 17.36 3.37 -2.81
C GLN A 134 17.11 4.47 -3.83
N ASP A 135 17.77 4.39 -4.98
CA ASP A 135 17.40 5.16 -6.16
C ASP A 135 16.52 4.34 -7.11
N GLU A 136 15.90 4.99 -8.07
CA GLU A 136 15.00 4.35 -9.03
C GLU A 136 15.68 3.22 -9.80
N LYS A 137 16.94 3.42 -10.22
CA LYS A 137 17.71 2.43 -10.96
C LYS A 137 17.97 1.17 -10.14
N SER A 138 18.34 1.33 -8.86
CA SER A 138 18.54 0.23 -7.93
C SER A 138 17.25 -0.56 -7.71
N LEU A 139 16.12 0.14 -7.49
CA LEU A 139 14.80 -0.48 -7.33
C LEU A 139 14.40 -1.29 -8.58
N SER A 140 14.60 -0.73 -9.78
CA SER A 140 14.32 -1.41 -11.05
C SER A 140 15.17 -2.67 -11.24
N LEU A 141 16.49 -2.59 -10.95
CA LEU A 141 17.39 -3.75 -11.04
C LEU A 141 17.01 -4.86 -10.06
N ILE A 142 16.68 -4.50 -8.82
CA ILE A 142 16.21 -5.44 -7.80
C ILE A 142 14.93 -6.13 -8.29
N TYR A 143 13.94 -5.37 -8.72
CA TYR A 143 12.68 -5.89 -9.22
C TYR A 143 12.85 -6.83 -10.41
N ASP A 144 13.66 -6.44 -11.39
CA ASP A 144 13.97 -7.29 -12.56
C ASP A 144 14.69 -8.60 -12.19
N SER A 145 15.55 -8.56 -11.17
CA SER A 145 16.19 -9.75 -10.64
C SER A 145 15.20 -10.68 -9.95
N LEU A 146 14.29 -10.12 -9.14
CA LEU A 146 13.27 -10.89 -8.41
C LEU A 146 12.29 -11.59 -9.37
N LYS A 147 11.87 -10.91 -10.44
CA LYS A 147 11.00 -11.49 -11.48
C LYS A 147 11.61 -12.68 -12.20
N LYS A 148 12.94 -12.72 -12.36
CA LYS A 148 13.64 -13.80 -13.06
C LYS A 148 13.91 -15.02 -12.18
N GLY A 149 13.90 -14.84 -10.86
CA GLY A 149 14.20 -15.88 -9.88
C GLY A 149 12.99 -16.58 -9.27
N GLY A 150 11.79 -16.09 -9.53
CA GLY A 150 10.52 -16.71 -9.15
C GLY A 150 9.83 -17.28 -10.35
#